data_104ffb2e0c7a86305a43891c85b8be80
#
_entry.id   104ffb2e0c7a86305a43891c85b8be80
#
_cell.length_a   1.000
_cell.length_b   1.000
_cell.length_c   1.000
_cell.angle_alpha   90.00
_cell.angle_beta   90.00
_cell.angle_gamma   90.00
#
_symmetry.space_group_name_H-M   'P 1'
#
loop_
_entity.id
_entity.type
_entity.pdbx_description
1 polymer ?
#
loop_
_entity_poly.entity_id
_entity_poly.type
_entity_poly.pdbx_seq_one_letter_code
_entity_poly.pdbx_strand_id
1 'polypeptide(L)'
;MNNDPVGSTWKKWDLHVHTPMSIVHNYRRGSPDEVWEAFLRDLEALPPEFKVIGINDYIFIDGYRRVRQAKFEQNRLKNIELILPVIELRLDKFGGVVKKDQDGRDSPSDWNRINLHVIFDALDPEVIQQQFIGALAP
;
A
#
# COMPACT_ATOMS: atom_id res chain seq x y z
N MET A 1 -21.52 0.91 -24.17
CA MET A 1 -22.05 1.27 -22.85
C MET A 1 -22.58 0.00 -22.24
N ASN A 2 -21.94 -0.56 -21.25
CA ASN A 2 -22.50 -1.68 -20.50
C ASN A 2 -23.64 -1.14 -19.65
N ASN A 3 -24.88 -1.39 -20.09
CA ASN A 3 -26.03 -1.22 -19.23
C ASN A 3 -26.01 -2.35 -18.20
N ASP A 4 -25.41 -2.09 -17.05
CA ASP A 4 -25.48 -3.00 -15.91
C ASP A 4 -26.88 -2.83 -15.28
N PRO A 5 -27.76 -3.82 -15.35
CA PRO A 5 -29.15 -3.66 -14.93
C PRO A 5 -29.32 -3.64 -13.40
N VAL A 6 -28.24 -3.65 -12.62
CA VAL A 6 -28.24 -3.87 -11.16
C VAL A 6 -27.65 -2.69 -10.36
N GLY A 7 -27.50 -1.53 -10.92
CA GLY A 7 -27.21 -0.28 -10.21
C GLY A 7 -25.79 -0.11 -9.64
N SER A 8 -25.10 -1.14 -9.15
CA SER A 8 -23.70 -1.06 -8.71
C SER A 8 -22.95 -2.34 -9.03
N THR A 9 -21.73 -2.20 -9.56
CA THR A 9 -20.82 -3.31 -9.78
C THR A 9 -19.84 -3.43 -8.60
N TRP A 10 -19.72 -4.66 -8.09
CA TRP A 10 -18.71 -4.96 -7.07
C TRP A 10 -17.32 -4.97 -7.70
N LYS A 11 -16.37 -4.30 -7.03
CA LYS A 11 -14.96 -4.22 -7.45
C LYS A 11 -14.08 -4.73 -6.33
N LYS A 12 -12.97 -5.38 -6.68
CA LYS A 12 -11.96 -5.76 -5.70
C LYS A 12 -11.02 -4.58 -5.44
N TRP A 13 -10.68 -4.44 -4.18
CA TRP A 13 -9.75 -3.44 -3.67
C TRP A 13 -8.58 -4.18 -3.02
N ASP A 14 -7.36 -3.79 -3.37
CA ASP A 14 -6.16 -4.17 -2.64
C ASP A 14 -5.51 -2.91 -2.09
N LEU A 15 -5.62 -2.72 -0.79
CA LEU A 15 -5.15 -1.52 -0.10
C LEU A 15 -3.78 -1.72 0.56
N HIS A 16 -3.06 -2.80 0.21
CA HIS A 16 -1.77 -3.12 0.81
C HIS A 16 -0.73 -3.53 -0.24
N VAL A 17 -0.40 -2.59 -1.11
CA VAL A 17 0.57 -2.81 -2.20
C VAL A 17 1.84 -2.01 -1.92
N HIS A 18 2.92 -2.72 -1.54
CA HIS A 18 4.24 -2.11 -1.39
C HIS A 18 4.90 -1.89 -2.75
N THR A 19 5.61 -0.79 -2.90
CA THR A 19 6.39 -0.49 -4.11
C THR A 19 7.85 -0.91 -3.97
N PRO A 20 8.64 -0.89 -5.06
CA PRO A 20 10.09 -1.05 -4.99
C PRO A 20 10.80 0.01 -4.14
N MET A 21 10.15 1.09 -3.75
CA MET A 21 10.71 2.10 -2.84
C MET A 21 10.43 1.81 -1.36
N SER A 22 9.62 0.81 -1.05
CA SER A 22 9.38 0.40 0.33
C SER A 22 10.67 -0.07 1.01
N ILE A 23 10.84 0.24 2.29
CA ILE A 23 12.00 -0.20 3.10
C ILE A 23 12.07 -1.74 3.16
N VAL A 24 10.91 -2.39 3.19
CA VAL A 24 10.82 -3.85 3.22
C VAL A 24 10.09 -4.31 1.97
N HIS A 25 10.81 -4.93 1.07
CA HIS A 25 10.25 -5.49 -0.16
C HIS A 25 11.02 -6.76 -0.59
N ASN A 26 10.34 -7.62 -1.34
CA ASN A 26 10.89 -8.86 -1.89
C ASN A 26 10.95 -8.82 -3.43
N TYR A 27 11.20 -7.66 -4.01
CA TYR A 27 11.29 -7.53 -5.45
C TYR A 27 12.56 -8.20 -6.00
N ARG A 28 12.47 -8.66 -7.26
CA ARG A 28 13.56 -9.36 -7.94
C ARG A 28 14.81 -8.49 -8.03
N ARG A 29 15.95 -9.13 -8.13
CA ARG A 29 17.22 -8.43 -8.39
C ARG A 29 17.20 -7.85 -9.80
N GLY A 30 17.72 -6.64 -9.95
CA GLY A 30 17.80 -5.91 -11.21
C GLY A 30 18.22 -4.47 -10.96
N SER A 31 18.37 -3.68 -12.00
CA SER A 31 18.49 -2.23 -11.85
C SER A 31 17.18 -1.65 -11.29
N PRO A 32 17.22 -0.50 -10.62
CA PRO A 32 16.01 0.14 -10.07
C PRO A 32 14.91 0.31 -11.12
N ASP A 33 15.26 0.65 -12.35
CA ASP A 33 14.28 0.87 -13.42
C ASP A 33 13.67 -0.46 -13.93
N GLU A 34 14.47 -1.53 -14.03
CA GLU A 34 13.95 -2.86 -14.39
C GLU A 34 12.97 -3.39 -13.34
N VAL A 35 13.27 -3.17 -12.05
CA VAL A 35 12.39 -3.57 -10.95
C VAL A 35 11.07 -2.78 -10.99
N TRP A 36 11.14 -1.47 -11.23
CA TRP A 36 9.96 -0.63 -11.38
C TRP A 36 9.11 -1.02 -12.59
N GLU A 37 9.74 -1.30 -13.71
CA GLU A 37 9.03 -1.71 -14.91
C GLU A 37 8.34 -3.06 -14.71
N ALA A 38 8.97 -4.00 -14.02
CA ALA A 38 8.36 -5.27 -13.66
C ALA A 38 7.16 -5.06 -12.73
N PHE A 39 7.30 -4.23 -11.69
CA PHE A 39 6.22 -3.88 -10.77
C PHE A 39 5.00 -3.28 -11.48
N LEU A 40 5.21 -2.31 -12.36
CA LEU A 40 4.11 -1.70 -13.11
C LEU A 40 3.43 -2.70 -14.04
N ARG A 41 4.17 -3.59 -14.71
CA ARG A 41 3.61 -4.66 -15.54
C ARG A 41 2.79 -5.65 -14.72
N ASP A 42 3.24 -6.00 -13.52
CA ASP A 42 2.50 -6.90 -12.63
C ASP A 42 1.17 -6.26 -12.20
N LEU A 43 1.14 -4.96 -11.93
CA LEU A 43 -0.11 -4.23 -11.66
C LEU A 43 -1.04 -4.18 -12.89
N GLU A 44 -0.48 -4.00 -14.09
CA GLU A 44 -1.24 -4.00 -15.34
C GLU A 44 -1.82 -5.38 -15.68
N ALA A 45 -1.19 -6.44 -15.19
CA ALA A 45 -1.63 -7.83 -15.36
C ALA A 45 -2.66 -8.30 -14.32
N LEU A 46 -3.02 -7.46 -13.36
CA LEU A 46 -4.03 -7.82 -12.36
C LEU A 46 -5.37 -8.20 -13.03
N PRO A 47 -6.10 -9.18 -12.47
CA PRO A 47 -7.42 -9.55 -12.95
C PRO A 47 -8.37 -8.33 -13.05
N PRO A 48 -9.28 -8.31 -14.03
CA PRO A 48 -10.06 -7.11 -14.36
C PRO A 48 -11.02 -6.64 -13.26
N GLU A 49 -11.33 -7.49 -12.30
CA GLU A 49 -12.12 -7.11 -11.13
C GLU A 49 -11.36 -6.25 -10.11
N PHE A 50 -10.01 -6.25 -10.13
CA PHE A 50 -9.21 -5.34 -9.30
C PHE A 50 -9.22 -3.94 -9.92
N LYS A 51 -9.87 -3.01 -9.23
CA LYS A 51 -10.08 -1.65 -9.72
C LYS A 51 -9.48 -0.57 -8.84
N VAL A 52 -9.24 -0.88 -7.58
CA VAL A 52 -8.68 0.04 -6.60
C VAL A 52 -7.46 -0.57 -5.96
N ILE A 53 -6.36 0.18 -5.94
CA ILE A 53 -5.14 -0.20 -5.23
C ILE A 53 -4.73 0.90 -4.25
N GLY A 54 -4.29 0.51 -3.07
CA GLY A 54 -3.64 1.37 -2.10
C GLY A 54 -2.14 1.16 -2.12
N ILE A 55 -1.40 2.18 -2.47
CA ILE A 55 0.06 2.15 -2.42
C ILE A 55 0.50 2.40 -0.98
N ASN A 56 1.04 1.37 -0.37
CA ASN A 56 1.28 1.27 1.05
C ASN A 56 2.78 1.11 1.35
N ASP A 57 3.54 2.14 1.10
CA ASP A 57 4.91 2.20 1.60
C ASP A 57 4.88 2.68 3.07
N TYR A 58 5.93 2.39 3.84
CA TYR A 58 6.01 2.84 5.23
C TYR A 58 5.87 4.37 5.30
N ILE A 59 6.63 5.09 6.06
CA ILE A 59 6.51 6.55 6.25
C ILE A 59 6.89 7.38 4.99
N PHE A 60 6.86 6.79 3.80
CA PHE A 60 7.24 7.45 2.55
C PHE A 60 6.09 7.51 1.56
N ILE A 61 6.02 8.59 0.80
CA ILE A 61 5.01 8.81 -0.23
C ILE A 61 5.57 8.69 -1.66
N ASP A 62 6.87 8.46 -1.79
CA ASP A 62 7.54 8.48 -3.09
C ASP A 62 7.08 7.36 -4.03
N GLY A 63 6.78 6.18 -3.47
CA GLY A 63 6.21 5.08 -4.23
C GLY A 63 4.87 5.45 -4.85
N TYR A 64 3.96 6.03 -4.06
CA TYR A 64 2.69 6.54 -4.56
C TYR A 64 2.88 7.62 -5.62
N ARG A 65 3.80 8.58 -5.41
CA ARG A 65 4.13 9.63 -6.39
C ARG A 65 4.52 9.01 -7.74
N ARG A 66 5.39 8.01 -7.75
CA ARG A 66 5.85 7.35 -8.99
C ARG A 66 4.75 6.53 -9.67
N VAL A 67 3.90 5.83 -8.92
CA VAL A 67 2.75 5.10 -9.46
C VAL A 67 1.72 6.06 -10.05
N ARG A 68 1.44 7.17 -9.36
CA ARG A 68 0.56 8.23 -9.84
C ARG A 68 1.08 8.85 -11.15
N GLN A 69 2.38 9.13 -11.23
CA GLN A 69 3.02 9.62 -12.44
C GLN A 69 2.86 8.61 -13.60
N ALA A 70 3.11 7.33 -13.37
CA ALA A 70 2.92 6.30 -14.38
C ALA A 70 1.48 6.28 -14.92
N LYS A 71 0.48 6.41 -14.04
CA LYS A 71 -0.92 6.41 -14.46
C LYS A 71 -1.32 7.67 -15.24
N PHE A 72 -1.03 8.85 -14.72
CA PHE A 72 -1.60 10.11 -15.25
C PHE A 72 -0.73 10.78 -16.30
N GLU A 73 0.59 10.61 -16.25
CA GLU A 73 1.51 11.25 -17.20
C GLU A 73 1.98 10.28 -18.29
N GLN A 74 2.15 8.98 -17.94
CA GLN A 74 2.64 7.97 -18.88
C GLN A 74 1.52 7.10 -19.46
N ASN A 75 0.25 7.36 -19.08
CA ASN A 75 -0.94 6.65 -19.58
C ASN A 75 -0.90 5.13 -19.35
N ARG A 76 -0.30 4.71 -18.24
CA ARG A 76 -0.22 3.31 -17.78
C ARG A 76 -1.36 2.96 -16.82
N LEU A 77 -1.41 1.72 -16.35
CA LEU A 77 -2.35 1.24 -15.32
C LEU A 77 -3.82 1.52 -15.67
N LYS A 78 -4.19 1.34 -16.95
CA LYS A 78 -5.56 1.62 -17.45
C LYS A 78 -6.62 0.68 -16.87
N ASN A 79 -6.20 -0.50 -16.42
CA ASN A 79 -7.05 -1.47 -15.73
C ASN A 79 -7.43 -1.04 -14.31
N ILE A 80 -6.66 -0.16 -13.67
CA ILE A 80 -6.89 0.36 -12.32
C ILE A 80 -7.67 1.68 -12.42
N GLU A 81 -8.80 1.77 -11.75
CA GLU A 81 -9.64 2.98 -11.76
C GLU A 81 -9.18 4.02 -10.74
N LEU A 82 -8.81 3.57 -9.54
CA LEU A 82 -8.43 4.44 -8.44
C LEU A 82 -7.13 3.95 -7.78
N ILE A 83 -6.22 4.89 -7.51
CA ILE A 83 -5.00 4.66 -6.75
C ILE A 83 -5.06 5.55 -5.50
N LEU A 84 -4.99 4.93 -4.34
CA LEU A 84 -5.04 5.61 -3.04
C LEU A 84 -3.65 5.64 -2.40
N PRO A 85 -3.24 6.75 -1.82
CA PRO A 85 -2.05 6.80 -0.99
C PRO A 85 -2.34 6.20 0.38
N VAL A 86 -1.48 5.31 0.83
CA VAL A 86 -1.55 4.67 2.14
C VAL A 86 -0.20 4.83 2.84
N ILE A 87 -0.22 5.31 4.06
CA ILE A 87 0.97 5.41 4.90
C ILE A 87 0.88 4.34 5.98
N GLU A 88 1.88 3.47 6.03
CA GLU A 88 2.01 2.47 7.07
C GLU A 88 2.90 2.98 8.19
N LEU A 89 2.34 2.99 9.40
CA LEU A 89 3.04 3.34 10.63
C LEU A 89 3.18 2.10 11.50
N ARG A 90 4.38 1.86 11.99
CA ARG A 90 4.62 0.82 12.98
C ARG A 90 4.58 1.43 14.37
N LEU A 91 3.54 1.12 15.12
CA LEU A 91 3.33 1.67 16.45
C LEU A 91 4.33 1.08 17.45
N ASP A 92 4.71 1.87 18.44
CA ASP A 92 5.46 1.37 19.60
C ASP A 92 4.52 0.71 20.62
N LYS A 93 3.68 -0.17 20.10
CA LYS A 93 2.73 -0.98 20.84
C LYS A 93 2.73 -2.39 20.28
N PHE A 94 2.51 -3.33 21.17
CA PHE A 94 2.42 -4.74 20.80
C PHE A 94 0.99 -5.22 21.06
N GLY A 95 0.49 -6.03 20.13
CA GLY A 95 -0.76 -6.76 20.27
C GLY A 95 -0.51 -8.24 20.09
N GLY A 96 -1.38 -9.07 20.67
CA GLY A 96 -1.30 -10.51 20.55
C GLY A 96 -2.00 -11.20 21.72
N VAL A 97 -1.98 -12.52 21.67
CA VAL A 97 -2.51 -13.35 22.74
C VAL A 97 -1.37 -13.72 23.69
N VAL A 98 -1.55 -13.39 24.97
CA VAL A 98 -0.63 -13.86 26.00
C VAL A 98 -0.89 -15.33 26.21
N LYS A 99 0.04 -16.18 25.79
CA LYS A 99 0.03 -17.61 26.12
C LYS A 99 0.84 -17.82 27.39
N LYS A 100 0.40 -18.74 28.22
CA LYS A 100 1.21 -19.18 29.37
C LYS A 100 2.13 -20.30 28.92
N ASP A 101 3.39 -20.22 29.32
CA ASP A 101 4.35 -21.32 29.16
C ASP A 101 4.03 -22.48 30.12
N GLN A 102 4.86 -23.55 30.10
CA GLN A 102 4.69 -24.74 30.94
C GLN A 102 4.79 -24.43 32.45
N ASP A 103 5.42 -23.32 32.80
CA ASP A 103 5.57 -22.84 34.18
C ASP A 103 4.47 -21.86 34.60
N GLY A 104 3.48 -21.63 33.72
CA GLY A 104 2.39 -20.66 33.95
C GLY A 104 2.76 -19.20 33.82
N ARG A 105 3.96 -18.91 33.27
CA ARG A 105 4.43 -17.53 33.02
C ARG A 105 3.93 -17.04 31.67
N ASP A 106 3.72 -15.74 31.58
CA ASP A 106 3.31 -15.11 30.33
C ASP A 106 4.45 -15.21 29.30
N SER A 107 4.16 -15.82 28.15
CA SER A 107 5.10 -15.93 27.03
C SER A 107 4.77 -14.84 25.98
N PRO A 108 5.68 -13.90 25.73
CA PRO A 108 5.49 -12.84 24.75
C PRO A 108 5.76 -13.31 23.31
N SER A 109 5.93 -14.59 23.06
CA SER A 109 6.37 -15.12 21.76
C SER A 109 5.41 -14.80 20.60
N ASP A 110 4.15 -14.53 20.90
CA ASP A 110 3.12 -14.22 19.91
C ASP A 110 2.80 -12.71 19.85
N TRP A 111 3.59 -11.88 20.50
CA TRP A 111 3.40 -10.44 20.47
C TRP A 111 4.04 -9.84 19.23
N ASN A 112 3.21 -9.19 18.42
CA ASN A 112 3.66 -8.48 17.23
C ASN A 112 3.40 -6.98 17.40
N ARG A 113 4.25 -6.17 16.78
CA ARG A 113 3.99 -4.74 16.69
C ARG A 113 2.74 -4.49 15.86
N ILE A 114 1.96 -3.51 16.28
CA ILE A 114 0.74 -3.11 15.56
C ILE A 114 1.16 -2.18 14.42
N ASN A 115 0.72 -2.52 13.21
CA ASN A 115 0.81 -1.63 12.05
C ASN A 115 -0.52 -0.87 11.92
N LEU A 116 -0.42 0.44 11.76
CA LEU A 116 -1.54 1.33 11.47
C LEU A 116 -1.43 1.80 10.03
N HIS A 117 -2.47 1.56 9.24
CA HIS A 117 -2.55 2.05 7.88
C HIS A 117 -3.46 3.27 7.84
N VAL A 118 -2.92 4.40 7.42
CA VAL A 118 -3.67 5.63 7.20
C VAL A 118 -3.90 5.76 5.70
N ILE A 119 -5.17 5.65 5.29
CA ILE A 119 -5.58 5.74 3.90
C ILE A 119 -6.10 7.15 3.66
N PHE A 120 -5.56 7.81 2.66
CA PHE A 120 -6.03 9.13 2.25
C PHE A 120 -6.89 9.01 0.99
N ASP A 121 -7.70 10.01 0.75
CA ASP A 121 -8.28 10.22 -0.57
C ASP A 121 -7.16 10.43 -1.61
N ALA A 122 -7.48 10.39 -2.89
CA ALA A 122 -6.52 10.56 -3.99
C ALA A 122 -5.92 11.99 -4.04
N LEU A 123 -5.33 12.39 -2.92
CA LEU A 123 -4.71 13.70 -2.71
C LEU A 123 -3.40 13.82 -3.48
N ASP A 124 -2.97 15.06 -3.66
CA ASP A 124 -1.63 15.35 -4.14
C ASP A 124 -0.59 14.85 -3.12
N PRO A 125 0.45 14.11 -3.56
CA PRO A 125 1.49 13.61 -2.67
C PRO A 125 2.18 14.68 -1.85
N GLU A 126 2.32 15.91 -2.38
CA GLU A 126 2.95 17.01 -1.65
C GLU A 126 2.12 17.47 -0.46
N VAL A 127 0.81 17.43 -0.56
CA VAL A 127 -0.10 17.74 0.57
C VAL A 127 0.11 16.74 1.70
N ILE A 128 0.16 15.44 1.36
CA ILE A 128 0.39 14.38 2.34
C ILE A 128 1.79 14.51 2.97
N GLN A 129 2.81 14.77 2.14
CA GLN A 129 4.18 14.96 2.60
C GLN A 129 4.30 16.10 3.61
N GLN A 130 3.70 17.24 3.30
CA GLN A 130 3.84 18.46 4.12
C GLN A 130 2.95 18.44 5.36
N GLN A 131 1.68 18.02 5.21
CA GLN A 131 0.69 18.19 6.27
C GLN A 131 0.56 16.98 7.18
N PHE A 132 0.90 15.77 6.70
CA PHE A 132 0.83 14.56 7.50
C PHE A 132 2.22 14.05 7.86
N ILE A 133 3.03 13.66 6.88
CA ILE A 133 4.35 13.05 7.15
C ILE A 133 5.25 14.05 7.87
N GLY A 134 5.28 15.31 7.43
CA GLY A 134 6.07 16.36 8.07
C GLY A 134 5.63 16.68 9.50
N ALA A 135 4.37 16.40 9.85
CA ALA A 135 3.87 16.57 11.21
C ALA A 135 4.16 15.38 12.14
N LEU A 136 4.58 14.23 11.58
CA LEU A 136 4.99 13.04 12.34
C LEU A 136 6.44 13.12 12.83
N ALA A 137 7.19 14.13 12.44
CA ALA A 137 8.56 14.33 12.90
C ALA A 137 8.60 14.47 14.44
N PRO A 138 9.59 13.87 15.12
CA PRO A 138 9.73 13.89 16.57
C PRO A 138 10.01 15.28 17.13
#